data_10b09d176557796c9e159c99285f6e8a
#
_entry.id   10b09d176557796c9e159c99285f6e8a
#
_cell.length_a   1.000
_cell.length_b   1.000
_cell.length_c   1.000
_cell.angle_alpha   90.00
_cell.angle_beta   90.00
_cell.angle_gamma   90.00
#
_symmetry.space_group_name_H-M   'P 1'
#
loop_
_entity.id
_entity.type
_entity.pdbx_description
1 polymer ?
#
loop_
_entity_poly.entity_id
_entity_poly.type
_entity_poly.pdbx_seq_one_letter_code
_entity_poly.pdbx_strand_id
1 'polypeptide(L)'
;MPLLCMLLLSAVLLPAAQKQEQDKTTLPARNPIEGPKIFRYSCAACHGADGRGHGPASVALKHAVPDLTLISQRNGGKFPHQRVKEIIEGKQPGPLAHGDREMPIWGPIFHEVEADQDWGEVRVDAITKYIESIQQK
;
A
#
# COMPACT_ATOMS: atom_id res chain seq x y z
N MET A 1 10.18 42.13 80.18
CA MET A 1 9.43 42.02 78.92
C MET A 1 10.29 41.31 77.94
N PRO A 2 10.10 40.03 77.65
CA PRO A 2 10.80 39.31 76.59
C PRO A 2 9.93 39.24 75.35
N LEU A 3 10.53 39.64 74.24
CA LEU A 3 10.00 39.55 72.86
C LEU A 3 9.99 38.09 72.41
N LEU A 4 8.78 37.57 72.14
CA LEU A 4 8.55 36.21 71.60
C LEU A 4 8.77 36.28 70.09
N CYS A 5 9.91 35.76 69.58
CA CYS A 5 10.23 35.68 68.18
C CYS A 5 9.57 34.42 67.63
N MET A 6 8.47 34.59 66.88
CA MET A 6 7.71 33.53 66.24
C MET A 6 8.33 33.19 64.89
N LEU A 7 9.12 32.12 64.83
CA LEU A 7 9.65 31.55 63.60
C LEU A 7 8.56 30.84 62.82
N LEU A 8 8.06 31.45 61.74
CA LEU A 8 7.20 30.81 60.77
C LEU A 8 8.03 29.89 59.90
N LEU A 9 7.89 28.60 60.12
CA LEU A 9 8.44 27.56 59.23
C LEU A 9 7.55 27.49 57.97
N SER A 10 7.99 28.12 56.90
CA SER A 10 7.33 27.94 55.58
C SER A 10 7.74 26.62 54.99
N ALA A 11 6.83 25.64 55.07
CA ALA A 11 6.96 24.34 54.36
C ALA A 11 6.84 24.58 52.83
N VAL A 12 7.95 24.55 52.13
CA VAL A 12 7.98 24.52 50.67
C VAL A 12 7.55 23.14 50.23
N LEU A 13 6.30 23.01 49.78
CA LEU A 13 5.81 21.85 49.06
C LEU A 13 6.48 21.79 47.69
N LEU A 14 7.51 20.95 47.53
CA LEU A 14 8.01 20.58 46.22
C LEU A 14 6.90 19.82 45.45
N PRO A 15 6.55 20.23 44.22
CA PRO A 15 5.69 19.45 43.42
C PRO A 15 6.37 18.12 43.08
N ALA A 16 5.71 17.00 43.44
CA ALA A 16 6.13 15.68 43.03
C ALA A 16 6.28 15.66 41.51
N ALA A 17 7.49 15.38 41.04
CA ALA A 17 7.74 15.14 39.62
C ALA A 17 6.84 14.01 39.15
N GLN A 18 5.79 14.36 38.45
CA GLN A 18 4.96 13.37 37.74
C GLN A 18 5.86 12.75 36.69
N LYS A 19 6.28 11.52 36.96
CA LYS A 19 6.87 10.62 35.99
C LYS A 19 5.84 10.48 34.87
N GLN A 20 6.01 11.25 33.82
CA GLN A 20 5.29 11.02 32.58
C GLN A 20 5.72 9.63 32.11
N GLU A 21 4.88 8.66 32.43
CA GLU A 21 4.86 7.39 31.79
C GLU A 21 4.62 7.71 30.31
N GLN A 22 5.72 7.76 29.55
CA GLN A 22 5.63 7.80 28.09
C GLN A 22 4.87 6.53 27.71
N ASP A 23 3.55 6.70 27.57
CA ASP A 23 2.74 5.80 26.79
C ASP A 23 3.55 5.55 25.51
N LYS A 24 3.99 4.31 25.33
CA LYS A 24 4.49 3.83 24.05
C LYS A 24 3.32 3.85 23.10
N THR A 25 2.85 5.06 22.83
CA THR A 25 1.92 5.31 21.74
C THR A 25 2.59 4.69 20.52
N THR A 26 2.17 3.50 20.22
CA THR A 26 2.33 2.88 18.93
C THR A 26 2.25 4.00 17.92
N LEU A 27 3.40 4.35 17.33
CA LEU A 27 3.42 5.17 16.13
C LEU A 27 2.34 4.58 15.24
N PRO A 28 1.39 5.38 14.71
CA PRO A 28 0.37 4.85 13.82
C PRO A 28 1.11 4.00 12.81
N ALA A 29 0.80 2.71 12.79
CA ALA A 29 1.48 1.74 11.94
C ALA A 29 1.56 2.43 10.58
N ARG A 30 2.80 2.68 10.08
CA ARG A 30 3.02 3.24 8.74
C ARG A 30 2.02 2.55 7.87
N ASN A 31 1.13 3.31 7.24
CA ASN A 31 -0.03 2.78 6.52
C ASN A 31 0.34 1.46 5.87
N PRO A 32 -0.29 0.34 6.25
CA PRO A 32 0.10 -0.94 5.70
C PRO A 32 0.02 -0.80 4.19
N ILE A 33 1.00 -1.36 3.47
CA ILE A 33 0.99 -1.38 2.01
C ILE A 33 -0.19 -2.27 1.60
N GLU A 34 -1.33 -1.62 1.33
CA GLU A 34 -2.59 -2.29 1.08
C GLU A 34 -2.77 -2.50 -0.43
N GLY A 35 -2.68 -3.74 -0.89
CA GLY A 35 -2.89 -4.10 -2.30
C GLY A 35 -4.16 -3.50 -2.91
N PRO A 36 -5.33 -3.57 -2.25
CA PRO A 36 -6.57 -2.94 -2.74
C PRO A 36 -6.44 -1.43 -2.96
N LYS A 37 -5.70 -0.76 -2.08
CA LYS A 37 -5.51 0.69 -2.14
C LYS A 37 -4.62 1.06 -3.32
N ILE A 38 -3.49 0.37 -3.45
CA ILE A 38 -2.57 0.59 -4.58
C ILE A 38 -3.27 0.27 -5.90
N PHE A 39 -4.00 -0.84 -5.98
CA PHE A 39 -4.77 -1.21 -7.17
C PHE A 39 -5.75 -0.12 -7.57
N ARG A 40 -6.47 0.45 -6.64
CA ARG A 40 -7.44 1.53 -6.89
C ARG A 40 -6.79 2.76 -7.50
N TYR A 41 -5.60 3.16 -7.01
CA TYR A 41 -4.92 4.36 -7.50
C TYR A 41 -4.13 4.14 -8.78
N SER A 42 -3.55 2.97 -8.96
CA SER A 42 -2.61 2.71 -10.07
C SER A 42 -3.21 1.89 -11.20
N CYS A 43 -4.17 1.03 -10.94
CA CYS A 43 -4.65 0.02 -11.90
C CYS A 43 -6.10 0.23 -12.32
N ALA A 44 -6.97 0.70 -11.39
CA ALA A 44 -8.40 0.75 -11.61
C ALA A 44 -8.83 1.70 -12.73
N ALA A 45 -8.01 2.70 -13.06
CA ALA A 45 -8.30 3.61 -14.19
C ALA A 45 -8.54 2.85 -15.50
N CYS A 46 -7.78 1.78 -15.75
CA CYS A 46 -7.93 0.93 -16.92
C CYS A 46 -8.68 -0.36 -16.60
N HIS A 47 -8.29 -1.05 -15.50
CA HIS A 47 -8.84 -2.37 -15.17
C HIS A 47 -10.21 -2.36 -14.48
N GLY A 48 -10.72 -1.18 -14.11
CA GLY A 48 -11.94 -1.06 -13.29
C GLY A 48 -11.67 -1.34 -11.80
N ALA A 49 -12.51 -0.78 -10.94
CA ALA A 49 -12.38 -1.00 -9.48
C ALA A 49 -12.62 -2.47 -9.08
N ASP A 50 -13.34 -3.21 -9.91
CA ASP A 50 -13.64 -4.63 -9.77
C ASP A 50 -12.65 -5.54 -10.51
N GLY A 51 -11.69 -4.98 -11.23
CA GLY A 51 -10.68 -5.70 -12.00
C GLY A 51 -11.17 -6.30 -13.32
N ARG A 52 -12.37 -5.95 -13.80
CA ARG A 52 -13.00 -6.55 -14.99
C ARG A 52 -12.65 -5.88 -16.32
N GLY A 53 -11.75 -4.91 -16.33
CA GLY A 53 -11.30 -4.25 -17.56
C GLY A 53 -12.15 -3.07 -18.02
N HIS A 54 -13.15 -2.66 -17.25
CA HIS A 54 -14.07 -1.58 -17.61
C HIS A 54 -13.77 -0.26 -16.89
N GLY A 55 -12.49 0.04 -16.68
CA GLY A 55 -12.10 1.33 -16.10
C GLY A 55 -12.37 2.51 -17.04
N PRO A 56 -12.52 3.74 -16.50
CA PRO A 56 -12.87 4.90 -17.31
C PRO A 56 -11.85 5.23 -18.42
N ALA A 57 -10.59 4.85 -18.25
CA ALA A 57 -9.56 5.05 -19.27
C ALA A 57 -9.53 3.92 -20.33
N SER A 58 -10.22 2.81 -20.12
CA SER A 58 -10.18 1.66 -21.03
C SER A 58 -10.67 2.01 -22.46
N VAL A 59 -11.61 2.94 -22.56
CA VAL A 59 -12.17 3.39 -23.85
C VAL A 59 -11.17 4.15 -24.73
N ALA A 60 -10.10 4.66 -24.15
CA ALA A 60 -9.04 5.37 -24.88
C ALA A 60 -7.90 4.44 -25.35
N LEU A 61 -7.93 3.17 -24.97
CA LEU A 61 -6.91 2.19 -25.33
C LEU A 61 -7.26 1.52 -26.67
N LYS A 62 -6.24 1.15 -27.43
CA LYS A 62 -6.40 0.44 -28.71
C LYS A 62 -6.94 -0.98 -28.53
N HIS A 63 -6.64 -1.58 -27.41
CA HIS A 63 -6.97 -2.97 -27.12
C HIS A 63 -7.86 -3.07 -25.87
N ALA A 64 -8.71 -4.07 -25.85
CA ALA A 64 -9.55 -4.35 -24.71
C ALA A 64 -8.69 -4.67 -23.46
N VAL A 65 -8.98 -4.01 -22.36
CA VAL A 65 -8.33 -4.28 -21.09
C VAL A 65 -8.80 -5.65 -20.56
N PRO A 66 -7.89 -6.56 -20.22
CA PRO A 66 -8.29 -7.89 -19.81
C PRO A 66 -9.00 -7.89 -18.45
N ASP A 67 -10.01 -8.77 -18.32
CA ASP A 67 -10.62 -9.10 -17.04
C ASP A 67 -9.60 -9.85 -16.16
N LEU A 68 -9.13 -9.21 -15.10
CA LEU A 68 -8.16 -9.77 -14.18
C LEU A 68 -8.76 -10.84 -13.26
N THR A 69 -10.06 -10.85 -13.07
CA THR A 69 -10.73 -11.84 -12.20
C THR A 69 -10.76 -13.25 -12.79
N LEU A 70 -10.43 -13.40 -14.07
CA LEU A 70 -10.42 -14.66 -14.81
C LEU A 70 -9.01 -15.23 -15.06
N ILE A 71 -7.97 -14.67 -14.46
CA ILE A 71 -6.59 -15.12 -14.69
C ILE A 71 -6.41 -16.60 -14.31
N SER A 72 -6.90 -17.00 -13.14
CA SER A 72 -6.82 -18.40 -12.68
C SER A 72 -7.56 -19.33 -13.64
N GLN A 73 -8.76 -18.97 -14.07
CA GLN A 73 -9.55 -19.77 -14.99
C GLN A 73 -8.83 -19.96 -16.32
N ARG A 74 -8.27 -18.88 -16.88
CA ARG A 74 -7.47 -18.94 -18.13
C ARG A 74 -6.15 -19.71 -17.97
N ASN A 75 -5.71 -19.96 -16.76
CA ASN A 75 -4.49 -20.69 -16.43
C ASN A 75 -4.78 -22.06 -15.78
N GLY A 76 -5.81 -22.74 -16.22
CA GLY A 76 -6.14 -24.09 -15.74
C GLY A 76 -6.54 -24.18 -14.27
N GLY A 77 -7.14 -23.13 -13.73
CA GLY A 77 -7.63 -23.07 -12.34
C GLY A 77 -6.57 -22.60 -11.32
N LYS A 78 -5.35 -22.35 -11.75
CA LYS A 78 -4.25 -21.94 -10.85
C LYS A 78 -3.82 -20.50 -11.14
N PHE A 79 -3.74 -19.66 -10.10
CA PHE A 79 -3.24 -18.30 -10.26
C PHE A 79 -1.72 -18.30 -10.49
N PRO A 80 -1.23 -17.73 -11.60
CA PRO A 80 0.20 -17.72 -11.94
C PRO A 80 0.90 -16.53 -11.27
N HIS A 81 1.02 -16.55 -9.97
CA HIS A 81 1.47 -15.46 -9.11
C HIS A 81 2.76 -14.78 -9.63
N GLN A 82 3.80 -15.58 -9.88
CA GLN A 82 5.09 -15.06 -10.33
C GLN A 82 4.98 -14.35 -11.70
N ARG A 83 4.23 -14.93 -12.63
CA ARG A 83 4.03 -14.32 -13.96
C ARG A 83 3.28 -12.99 -13.88
N VAL A 84 2.25 -12.91 -13.04
CA VAL A 84 1.51 -11.65 -12.82
C VAL A 84 2.42 -10.58 -12.22
N LYS A 85 3.22 -10.95 -11.23
CA LYS A 85 4.24 -10.08 -10.64
C LYS A 85 5.19 -9.51 -11.71
N GLU A 86 5.76 -10.38 -12.54
CA GLU A 86 6.70 -10.00 -13.60
C GLU A 86 6.08 -9.11 -14.68
N ILE A 87 4.80 -9.30 -14.98
CA ILE A 87 4.05 -8.42 -15.92
C ILE A 87 3.90 -7.02 -15.32
N ILE A 88 3.54 -6.91 -14.05
CA ILE A 88 3.39 -5.62 -13.35
C ILE A 88 4.74 -4.90 -13.28
N GLU A 89 5.80 -5.61 -12.97
CA GLU A 89 7.17 -5.09 -12.92
C GLU A 89 7.72 -4.71 -14.30
N GLY A 90 7.11 -5.18 -15.37
CA GLY A 90 7.59 -4.98 -16.74
C GLY A 90 8.73 -5.92 -17.15
N LYS A 91 9.03 -6.93 -16.34
CA LYS A 91 10.06 -7.95 -16.64
C LYS A 91 9.63 -8.93 -17.73
N GLN A 92 8.31 -9.07 -17.92
CA GLN A 92 7.75 -9.85 -19.02
C GLN A 92 6.84 -8.97 -19.88
N PRO A 93 6.83 -9.19 -21.19
CA PRO A 93 5.77 -8.63 -22.00
C PRO A 93 4.44 -9.17 -21.49
N GLY A 94 3.49 -8.27 -21.28
CA GLY A 94 2.08 -8.67 -21.12
C GLY A 94 1.65 -9.49 -22.32
N PRO A 95 0.40 -9.99 -22.40
CA PRO A 95 -0.06 -10.75 -23.53
C PRO A 95 0.16 -9.98 -24.84
N LEU A 96 1.25 -10.32 -25.52
CA LEU A 96 1.75 -9.67 -26.75
C LEU A 96 0.86 -9.89 -27.96
N ALA A 97 -0.22 -10.65 -27.81
CA ALA A 97 -1.19 -10.85 -28.89
C ALA A 97 -1.78 -9.53 -29.41
N HIS A 98 -1.42 -8.38 -28.83
CA HIS A 98 -2.15 -7.14 -29.00
C HIS A 98 -1.28 -5.91 -29.32
N GLY A 99 -0.03 -6.06 -29.77
CA GLY A 99 0.78 -4.94 -30.21
C GLY A 99 1.53 -4.18 -29.11
N ASP A 100 1.61 -2.85 -29.23
CA ASP A 100 2.37 -2.00 -28.33
C ASP A 100 1.89 -2.11 -26.86
N ARG A 101 2.85 -1.96 -25.94
CA ARG A 101 2.55 -1.97 -24.50
C ARG A 101 1.74 -0.73 -24.12
N GLU A 102 0.48 -0.91 -23.80
CA GLU A 102 -0.38 0.16 -23.28
C GLU A 102 -0.41 0.19 -21.75
N MET A 103 -0.14 -0.94 -21.09
CA MET A 103 0.02 -1.02 -19.64
C MET A 103 1.37 -0.42 -19.22
N PRO A 104 1.40 0.56 -18.29
CA PRO A 104 2.65 1.11 -17.76
C PRO A 104 3.52 0.04 -17.11
N ILE A 105 4.84 0.29 -17.09
CA ILE A 105 5.80 -0.51 -16.33
C ILE A 105 5.81 0.03 -14.90
N TRP A 106 5.21 -0.69 -13.98
CA TRP A 106 5.03 -0.22 -12.61
C TRP A 106 6.24 -0.45 -11.71
N GLY A 107 7.12 -1.40 -12.05
CA GLY A 107 8.32 -1.69 -11.25
C GLY A 107 9.09 -0.42 -10.92
N PRO A 108 9.70 0.29 -11.89
CA PRO A 108 10.45 1.52 -11.63
C PRO A 108 9.63 2.57 -10.88
N ILE A 109 8.35 2.76 -11.26
CA ILE A 109 7.47 3.75 -10.64
C ILE A 109 7.31 3.48 -9.13
N PHE A 110 7.15 2.22 -8.72
CA PHE A 110 6.98 1.88 -7.32
C PHE A 110 8.29 1.93 -6.52
N HIS A 111 9.44 1.76 -7.17
CA HIS A 111 10.76 1.91 -6.54
C HIS A 111 11.13 3.39 -6.29
N GLU A 112 10.65 4.33 -7.11
CA GLU A 112 11.00 5.75 -7.02
C GLU A 112 10.22 6.54 -5.97
N VAL A 113 9.14 5.99 -5.42
CA VAL A 113 8.20 6.76 -4.56
C VAL A 113 8.78 7.13 -3.18
N GLU A 114 9.81 6.43 -2.71
CA GLU A 114 10.47 6.74 -1.43
C GLU A 114 11.99 6.51 -1.56
N ALA A 115 12.76 7.59 -1.43
CA ALA A 115 14.20 7.59 -1.68
C ALA A 115 15.04 6.80 -0.64
N ASP A 116 14.52 6.53 0.53
CA ASP A 116 15.25 5.93 1.66
C ASP A 116 14.92 4.45 1.92
N GLN A 117 13.84 3.93 1.35
CA GLN A 117 13.43 2.52 1.48
C GLN A 117 12.80 2.00 0.21
N ASP A 118 13.36 0.93 -0.33
CA ASP A 118 12.81 0.25 -1.52
C ASP A 118 11.60 -0.62 -1.16
N TRP A 119 10.42 -0.02 -1.24
CA TRP A 119 9.15 -0.72 -1.07
C TRP A 119 8.54 -1.22 -2.38
N GLY A 120 9.25 -1.07 -3.49
CA GLY A 120 8.73 -1.42 -4.82
C GLY A 120 8.28 -2.87 -4.91
N GLU A 121 9.11 -3.82 -4.50
CA GLU A 121 8.75 -5.24 -4.49
C GLU A 121 7.58 -5.54 -3.56
N VAL A 122 7.52 -4.90 -2.40
CA VAL A 122 6.43 -5.12 -1.43
C VAL A 122 5.10 -4.61 -2.00
N ARG A 123 5.11 -3.48 -2.73
CA ARG A 123 3.93 -2.95 -3.42
C ARG A 123 3.45 -3.88 -4.52
N VAL A 124 4.36 -4.36 -5.36
CA VAL A 124 4.02 -5.30 -6.44
C VAL A 124 3.47 -6.60 -5.88
N ASP A 125 4.06 -7.13 -4.81
CA ASP A 125 3.57 -8.34 -4.14
C ASP A 125 2.18 -8.13 -3.54
N ALA A 126 1.94 -7.00 -2.89
CA ALA A 126 0.65 -6.65 -2.31
C ALA A 126 -0.46 -6.53 -3.38
N ILE A 127 -0.16 -5.91 -4.53
CA ILE A 127 -1.10 -5.82 -5.65
C ILE A 127 -1.36 -7.22 -6.23
N THR A 128 -0.32 -8.03 -6.41
CA THR A 128 -0.44 -9.38 -6.96
C THR A 128 -1.34 -10.26 -6.09
N LYS A 129 -1.13 -10.23 -4.77
CA LYS A 129 -2.00 -10.92 -3.79
C LYS A 129 -3.44 -10.40 -3.83
N TYR A 130 -3.64 -9.11 -4.01
CA TYR A 130 -4.98 -8.56 -4.17
C TYR A 130 -5.65 -9.10 -5.43
N ILE A 131 -4.97 -9.09 -6.58
CA ILE A 131 -5.50 -9.65 -7.83
C ILE A 131 -5.82 -11.15 -7.67
N GLU A 132 -4.98 -11.90 -6.97
CA GLU A 132 -5.26 -13.30 -6.64
C GLU A 132 -6.53 -13.45 -5.79
N SER A 133 -6.74 -12.56 -4.83
CA SER A 133 -7.90 -12.61 -3.93
C SER A 133 -9.24 -12.36 -4.62
N ILE A 134 -9.24 -11.66 -5.76
CA ILE A 134 -10.45 -11.35 -6.54
C ILE A 134 -10.73 -12.34 -7.67
N GLN A 135 -10.00 -13.46 -7.73
CA GLN A 135 -10.24 -14.48 -8.76
C GLN A 135 -11.62 -15.10 -8.61
N GLN A 136 -12.32 -15.26 -9.74
CA GLN A 136 -13.56 -16.05 -9.80
C GLN A 136 -13.23 -17.52 -9.62
N LYS A 137 -14.08 -18.20 -8.84
CA LYS A 137 -14.01 -19.64 -8.60
C LYS A 137 -14.67 -20.41 -9.74
#